data_78cee1e924dccf1c1d3bb15250bffb20
#
_entry.id   78cee1e924dccf1c1d3bb15250bffb20
#
_cell.length_a   1.000
_cell.length_b   1.000
_cell.length_c   1.000
_cell.angle_alpha   90.00
_cell.angle_beta   90.00
_cell.angle_gamma   90.00
#
_symmetry.space_group_name_H-M   'P 1'
#
loop_
_entity.id
_entity.type
_entity.pdbx_description
1 polymer ?
#
loop_
_entity_poly.entity_id
_entity_poly.type
_entity_poly.pdbx_seq_one_letter_code
_entity_poly.pdbx_strand_id
1 'polypeptide(L)'
;MTEETTTLANWRQAPFNTWAFGHVDKLLPVATIAASTPSPLRHGPQLNAAEIKIDYENRRWTFVEALAETQTDSLLILQAGRIVHETYRHGDAATRHLLFSVSKSFTGLLAGILVGDGKLDPDAPVTQYVPEVANSTYGTATVRHVLDMTVGVFFVEDYLDTRGPFARYRAATGWNPPNPDFEGEGLHDFLATLPPDGQQHGTAFHYISPNSDLLGWIVKRAGQAPFAQQFSDRVWKLMGAERDAYVTVDAFGAARTAGGICVTLRDLARLGEMVRQSGTANGQQIVPESWISDMWQNGDPAAWLKGDMTNLFPKGRYRSQWYVSDEQKTALCAIGIHGQWIYTDPAAELVIVK
;
A
#
# COMPACT_ATOMS: atom_id res chain seq x y z
N MET A 1 24.58 7.88 -8.03
CA MET A 1 24.09 8.80 -6.97
C MET A 1 24.38 8.14 -5.64
N THR A 2 24.85 8.88 -4.69
CA THR A 2 25.34 8.38 -3.42
C THR A 2 24.51 8.96 -2.26
N GLU A 3 24.64 8.40 -1.08
CA GLU A 3 24.10 8.89 0.17
C GLU A 3 24.41 10.40 0.38
N GLU A 4 25.61 10.84 0.02
CA GLU A 4 26.10 12.22 0.23
C GLU A 4 25.35 13.30 -0.56
N THR A 5 24.66 12.95 -1.66
CA THR A 5 23.99 13.94 -2.54
C THR A 5 22.45 13.90 -2.42
N THR A 6 21.89 12.91 -1.72
CA THR A 6 20.45 12.70 -1.58
C THR A 6 19.96 13.27 -0.26
N THR A 7 18.94 14.12 -0.31
CA THR A 7 18.35 14.81 0.84
C THR A 7 16.83 14.76 0.76
N LEU A 8 16.12 15.13 1.84
CA LEU A 8 14.67 15.23 1.83
C LEU A 8 14.10 16.22 0.79
N ALA A 9 14.93 17.13 0.28
CA ALA A 9 14.51 18.07 -0.76
C ALA A 9 14.46 17.45 -2.17
N ASN A 10 15.25 16.41 -2.43
CA ASN A 10 15.41 15.86 -3.78
C ASN A 10 15.14 14.35 -3.90
N TRP A 11 15.01 13.60 -2.82
CA TRP A 11 14.99 12.14 -2.81
C TRP A 11 13.89 11.47 -3.67
N ARG A 12 12.82 12.20 -4.01
CA ARG A 12 11.73 11.72 -4.87
C ARG A 12 11.89 12.10 -6.35
N GLN A 13 12.93 12.84 -6.68
CA GLN A 13 13.20 13.32 -8.03
C GLN A 13 14.31 12.49 -8.69
N ALA A 14 14.18 12.28 -10.00
CA ALA A 14 15.27 11.69 -10.76
C ALA A 14 16.49 12.64 -10.76
N PRO A 15 17.71 12.11 -10.69
CA PRO A 15 18.08 10.70 -10.60
C PRO A 15 18.25 10.17 -9.16
N PHE A 16 17.93 10.99 -8.12
CA PHE A 16 18.17 10.66 -6.71
C PHE A 16 17.25 9.52 -6.23
N ASN A 17 16.02 9.46 -6.76
CA ASN A 17 15.01 8.47 -6.40
C ASN A 17 15.48 7.02 -6.61
N THR A 18 16.32 6.74 -7.61
CA THR A 18 16.86 5.40 -7.85
C THR A 18 17.62 4.84 -6.64
N TRP A 19 18.38 5.70 -5.95
CA TRP A 19 19.05 5.31 -4.71
C TRP A 19 18.10 5.40 -3.50
N ALA A 20 17.37 6.51 -3.38
CA ALA A 20 16.60 6.87 -2.20
C ALA A 20 15.50 5.83 -1.87
N PHE A 21 14.80 5.31 -2.88
CA PHE A 21 13.69 4.38 -2.65
C PHE A 21 14.12 3.02 -2.08
N GLY A 22 15.39 2.66 -2.24
CA GLY A 22 16.00 1.49 -1.59
C GLY A 22 16.69 1.80 -0.24
N HIS A 23 16.75 3.08 0.18
CA HIS A 23 17.53 3.53 1.36
C HIS A 23 16.74 4.55 2.20
N VAL A 24 15.43 4.37 2.32
CA VAL A 24 14.54 5.31 3.03
C VAL A 24 14.91 5.44 4.51
N ASP A 25 15.39 4.37 5.12
CA ASP A 25 15.87 4.32 6.50
C ASP A 25 17.11 5.19 6.77
N LYS A 26 17.78 5.68 5.71
CA LYS A 26 18.86 6.68 5.79
C LYS A 26 18.37 8.12 5.77
N LEU A 27 17.14 8.34 5.33
CA LEU A 27 16.55 9.65 5.12
C LEU A 27 15.47 9.99 6.15
N LEU A 28 14.74 8.98 6.63
CA LEU A 28 13.53 9.12 7.44
C LEU A 28 13.57 8.22 8.68
N PRO A 29 12.96 8.65 9.78
CA PRO A 29 12.72 7.77 10.93
C PRO A 29 11.83 6.58 10.52
N VAL A 30 12.15 5.38 11.02
CA VAL A 30 11.42 4.16 10.70
C VAL A 30 11.12 3.32 11.94
N ALA A 31 10.03 2.56 11.88
CA ALA A 31 9.70 1.51 12.84
C ALA A 31 9.85 0.15 12.15
N THR A 32 10.60 -0.76 12.78
CA THR A 32 10.90 -2.09 12.23
C THR A 32 9.69 -3.02 12.30
N ILE A 33 9.41 -3.71 11.21
CA ILE A 33 8.50 -4.86 11.11
C ILE A 33 9.39 -6.10 11.08
N ALA A 34 9.60 -6.71 12.24
CA ALA A 34 10.55 -7.79 12.41
C ALA A 34 10.07 -9.09 11.73
N ALA A 35 10.98 -9.74 11.03
CA ALA A 35 10.81 -11.11 10.54
C ALA A 35 11.13 -12.14 11.63
N SER A 36 10.98 -13.43 11.31
CA SER A 36 11.36 -14.55 12.17
C SER A 36 12.05 -15.64 11.34
N THR A 37 11.62 -16.88 11.48
CA THR A 37 12.16 -17.98 10.67
C THR A 37 11.68 -17.87 9.22
N PRO A 38 12.59 -17.72 8.24
CA PRO A 38 12.20 -17.59 6.84
C PRO A 38 11.56 -18.88 6.28
N SER A 39 10.53 -18.67 5.42
CA SER A 39 10.02 -19.74 4.56
C SER A 39 10.42 -19.41 3.11
N PRO A 40 11.53 -19.98 2.59
CA PRO A 40 12.05 -19.60 1.29
C PRO A 40 11.09 -19.93 0.15
N LEU A 41 10.90 -18.99 -0.77
CA LEU A 41 10.21 -19.25 -2.03
C LEU A 41 11.02 -20.25 -2.88
N ARG A 42 10.33 -21.24 -3.43
CA ARG A 42 10.96 -22.25 -4.29
C ARG A 42 11.00 -21.76 -5.73
N HIS A 43 12.07 -22.11 -6.45
CA HIS A 43 12.13 -21.89 -7.89
C HIS A 43 11.28 -22.92 -8.64
N GLY A 44 10.64 -22.46 -9.70
CA GLY A 44 9.93 -23.26 -10.71
C GLY A 44 10.68 -23.28 -12.04
N PRO A 45 10.06 -23.82 -13.09
CA PRO A 45 10.57 -23.69 -14.46
C PRO A 45 10.71 -22.21 -14.81
N GLN A 46 11.87 -21.83 -15.34
CA GLN A 46 12.12 -20.43 -15.67
C GLN A 46 11.29 -19.99 -16.85
N LEU A 47 10.68 -18.82 -16.74
CA LEU A 47 9.94 -18.18 -17.80
C LEU A 47 10.88 -17.84 -18.97
N ASN A 48 10.50 -18.22 -20.20
CA ASN A 48 11.24 -17.76 -21.37
C ASN A 48 10.85 -16.32 -21.73
N ALA A 49 11.50 -15.36 -21.07
CA ALA A 49 11.23 -13.93 -21.25
C ALA A 49 11.39 -13.45 -22.72
N ALA A 50 12.20 -14.15 -23.54
CA ALA A 50 12.39 -13.81 -24.94
C ALA A 50 11.15 -14.06 -25.81
N GLU A 51 10.31 -15.00 -25.41
CA GLU A 51 9.07 -15.34 -26.13
C GLU A 51 7.89 -14.42 -25.75
N ILE A 52 7.97 -13.71 -24.63
CA ILE A 52 6.89 -12.84 -24.17
C ILE A 52 6.86 -11.58 -25.03
N LYS A 53 5.69 -11.31 -25.58
CA LYS A 53 5.38 -10.06 -26.28
C LYS A 53 4.22 -9.38 -25.59
N ILE A 54 4.30 -8.08 -25.48
CA ILE A 54 3.31 -7.23 -24.82
C ILE A 54 2.78 -6.25 -25.87
N ASP A 55 1.50 -6.37 -26.18
CA ASP A 55 0.83 -5.42 -27.08
C ASP A 55 0.26 -4.27 -26.27
N TYR A 56 0.80 -3.06 -26.45
CA TYR A 56 0.37 -1.85 -25.76
C TYR A 56 0.53 -0.62 -26.67
N GLU A 57 -0.45 0.27 -26.70
CA GLU A 57 -0.48 1.51 -27.49
C GLU A 57 -0.08 1.31 -28.97
N ASN A 58 -0.69 0.32 -29.64
CA ASN A 58 -0.42 -0.04 -31.04
C ASN A 58 1.03 -0.46 -31.34
N ARG A 59 1.80 -0.78 -30.33
CA ARG A 59 3.16 -1.32 -30.43
C ARG A 59 3.27 -2.67 -29.75
N ARG A 60 4.03 -3.57 -30.38
CA ARG A 60 4.41 -4.85 -29.80
C ARG A 60 5.79 -4.74 -29.17
N TRP A 61 5.84 -4.85 -27.86
CA TRP A 61 7.04 -4.78 -27.06
C TRP A 61 7.59 -6.17 -26.77
N THR A 62 8.90 -6.32 -26.70
CA THR A 62 9.49 -7.45 -25.99
C THR A 62 9.38 -7.22 -24.48
N PHE A 63 9.44 -8.29 -23.71
CA PHE A 63 9.43 -8.20 -22.25
C PHE A 63 10.56 -7.30 -21.72
N VAL A 64 11.77 -7.44 -22.27
CA VAL A 64 12.92 -6.64 -21.87
C VAL A 64 12.75 -5.15 -22.20
N GLU A 65 12.23 -4.85 -23.40
CA GLU A 65 11.91 -3.47 -23.80
C GLU A 65 10.88 -2.84 -22.87
N ALA A 66 9.83 -3.58 -22.51
CA ALA A 66 8.79 -3.09 -21.62
C ALA A 66 9.33 -2.78 -20.21
N LEU A 67 10.20 -3.63 -19.66
CA LEU A 67 10.85 -3.37 -18.37
C LEU A 67 11.79 -2.15 -18.43
N ALA A 68 12.50 -1.96 -19.55
CA ALA A 68 13.38 -0.82 -19.74
C ALA A 68 12.60 0.48 -19.88
N GLU A 69 11.55 0.50 -20.69
CA GLU A 69 10.71 1.69 -20.93
C GLU A 69 10.00 2.14 -19.67
N THR A 70 9.46 1.18 -18.90
CA THR A 70 8.82 1.47 -17.62
C THR A 70 9.80 1.71 -16.46
N GLN A 71 11.10 1.81 -16.75
CA GLN A 71 12.17 2.02 -15.77
C GLN A 71 12.06 1.12 -14.54
N THR A 72 11.75 -0.16 -14.79
CA THR A 72 11.51 -1.14 -13.72
C THR A 72 12.81 -1.45 -12.99
N ASP A 73 12.84 -1.18 -11.67
CA ASP A 73 14.01 -1.46 -10.81
C ASP A 73 14.15 -2.95 -10.53
N SER A 74 13.04 -3.61 -10.25
CA SER A 74 12.99 -5.05 -9.97
C SER A 74 11.62 -5.64 -10.29
N LEU A 75 11.60 -6.91 -10.68
CA LEU A 75 10.38 -7.66 -10.99
C LEU A 75 10.52 -9.11 -10.54
N LEU A 76 9.47 -9.65 -9.91
CA LEU A 76 9.37 -11.06 -9.59
C LEU A 76 7.99 -11.59 -10.00
N ILE A 77 7.99 -12.78 -10.60
CA ILE A 77 6.78 -13.50 -11.02
C ILE A 77 6.75 -14.84 -10.31
N LEU A 78 5.64 -15.10 -9.60
CA LEU A 78 5.32 -16.44 -9.10
C LEU A 78 4.25 -17.08 -9.99
N GLN A 79 4.45 -18.35 -10.33
CA GLN A 79 3.46 -19.21 -10.91
C GLN A 79 3.27 -20.42 -10.00
N ALA A 80 2.04 -20.67 -9.56
CA ALA A 80 1.70 -21.72 -8.61
C ALA A 80 2.63 -21.69 -7.35
N GLY A 81 2.90 -20.49 -6.82
CA GLY A 81 3.73 -20.27 -5.64
C GLY A 81 5.24 -20.47 -5.84
N ARG A 82 5.71 -20.58 -7.10
CA ARG A 82 7.13 -20.78 -7.43
C ARG A 82 7.68 -19.64 -8.24
N ILE A 83 8.90 -19.21 -7.96
CA ILE A 83 9.60 -18.17 -8.72
C ILE A 83 9.88 -18.70 -10.13
N VAL A 84 9.25 -18.08 -11.14
CA VAL A 84 9.47 -18.39 -12.58
C VAL A 84 10.24 -17.26 -13.27
N HIS A 85 10.28 -16.07 -12.67
CA HIS A 85 11.13 -14.96 -13.11
C HIS A 85 11.50 -14.08 -11.92
N GLU A 86 12.75 -13.63 -11.88
CA GLU A 86 13.24 -12.67 -10.89
C GLU A 86 14.37 -11.87 -11.50
N THR A 87 14.26 -10.53 -11.44
CA THR A 87 15.30 -9.64 -11.97
C THR A 87 15.42 -8.39 -11.11
N TYR A 88 16.64 -7.87 -11.04
CA TYR A 88 17.01 -6.62 -10.35
C TYR A 88 17.85 -5.78 -11.31
N ARG A 89 17.37 -4.61 -11.67
CA ARG A 89 18.12 -3.61 -12.43
C ARG A 89 18.82 -2.64 -11.50
N HIS A 90 18.15 -2.31 -10.39
CA HIS A 90 18.69 -1.50 -9.30
C HIS A 90 18.44 -2.20 -7.97
N GLY A 91 19.46 -2.13 -7.09
CA GLY A 91 19.42 -2.90 -5.84
C GLY A 91 19.66 -4.40 -6.03
N ASP A 92 19.25 -5.18 -5.06
CA ASP A 92 19.38 -6.64 -5.01
C ASP A 92 18.25 -7.30 -4.19
N ALA A 93 18.36 -8.61 -3.95
CA ALA A 93 17.37 -9.37 -3.18
C ALA A 93 17.27 -8.94 -1.70
N ALA A 94 18.21 -8.16 -1.17
CA ALA A 94 18.19 -7.66 0.20
C ALA A 94 17.66 -6.21 0.28
N THR A 95 17.53 -5.53 -0.85
CA THR A 95 17.07 -4.14 -0.92
C THR A 95 15.61 -4.02 -0.50
N ARG A 96 15.35 -3.21 0.52
CA ARG A 96 14.00 -2.90 1.00
C ARG A 96 13.49 -1.65 0.28
N HIS A 97 12.78 -1.88 -0.82
CA HIS A 97 12.26 -0.80 -1.65
C HIS A 97 10.98 -0.19 -1.05
N LEU A 98 10.85 1.13 -1.16
CA LEU A 98 9.66 1.88 -0.76
C LEU A 98 8.45 1.49 -1.63
N LEU A 99 7.38 1.11 -0.99
CA LEU A 99 6.18 0.62 -1.67
C LEU A 99 5.19 1.72 -2.07
N PHE A 100 5.37 2.94 -1.55
CA PHE A 100 4.36 3.99 -1.72
C PHE A 100 2.97 3.44 -1.43
N SER A 101 1.98 3.71 -2.28
CA SER A 101 0.58 3.38 -2.02
C SER A 101 0.25 1.89 -1.94
N VAL A 102 1.14 0.98 -2.35
CA VAL A 102 0.99 -0.45 -2.04
C VAL A 102 0.92 -0.68 -0.52
N SER A 103 1.52 0.20 0.30
CA SER A 103 1.43 0.19 1.77
C SER A 103 -0.01 0.19 2.29
N LYS A 104 -0.94 0.85 1.58
CA LYS A 104 -2.36 0.90 1.93
C LYS A 104 -2.97 -0.49 2.02
N SER A 105 -2.59 -1.35 1.08
CA SER A 105 -3.07 -2.73 1.01
C SER A 105 -2.60 -3.59 2.18
N PHE A 106 -1.40 -3.33 2.70
CA PHE A 106 -0.91 -3.95 3.95
C PHE A 106 -1.80 -3.57 5.13
N THR A 107 -2.18 -2.29 5.21
CA THR A 107 -3.05 -1.78 6.28
C THR A 107 -4.45 -2.40 6.19
N GLY A 108 -4.98 -2.57 4.98
CA GLY A 108 -6.26 -3.25 4.74
C GLY A 108 -6.27 -4.71 5.18
N LEU A 109 -5.16 -5.44 4.97
CA LEU A 109 -5.03 -6.82 5.45
C LEU A 109 -5.01 -6.90 6.99
N LEU A 110 -4.26 -6.02 7.64
CA LEU A 110 -4.21 -5.98 9.11
C LEU A 110 -5.56 -5.58 9.71
N ALA A 111 -6.29 -4.65 9.08
CA ALA A 111 -7.67 -4.34 9.47
C ALA A 111 -8.57 -5.58 9.40
N GLY A 112 -8.45 -6.39 8.32
CA GLY A 112 -9.19 -7.65 8.17
C GLY A 112 -8.91 -8.67 9.27
N ILE A 113 -7.66 -8.77 9.72
CA ILE A 113 -7.31 -9.63 10.86
C ILE A 113 -8.01 -9.14 12.13
N LEU A 114 -8.01 -7.83 12.38
CA LEU A 114 -8.68 -7.26 13.55
C LEU A 114 -10.20 -7.42 13.51
N VAL A 115 -10.80 -7.40 12.31
CA VAL A 115 -12.24 -7.73 12.12
C VAL A 115 -12.47 -9.19 12.46
N GLY A 116 -11.65 -10.11 11.97
CA GLY A 116 -11.73 -11.52 12.32
C GLY A 116 -11.58 -11.82 13.82
N ASP A 117 -10.78 -11.01 14.52
CA ASP A 117 -10.62 -11.07 15.99
C ASP A 117 -11.81 -10.44 16.76
N GLY A 118 -12.76 -9.79 16.08
CA GLY A 118 -13.83 -9.01 16.73
C GLY A 118 -13.36 -7.71 17.40
N LYS A 119 -12.16 -7.21 17.05
CA LYS A 119 -11.58 -5.99 17.62
C LYS A 119 -11.87 -4.73 16.81
N LEU A 120 -12.21 -4.91 15.54
CA LEU A 120 -12.55 -3.85 14.61
C LEU A 120 -13.90 -4.18 13.97
N ASP A 121 -14.82 -3.22 14.00
CA ASP A 121 -16.10 -3.30 13.29
C ASP A 121 -16.07 -2.29 12.14
N PRO A 122 -16.15 -2.74 10.88
CA PRO A 122 -16.18 -1.86 9.72
C PRO A 122 -17.38 -0.90 9.70
N ASP A 123 -18.50 -1.27 10.27
CA ASP A 123 -19.71 -0.46 10.27
C ASP A 123 -19.76 0.54 11.45
N ALA A 124 -18.85 0.39 12.41
CA ALA A 124 -18.74 1.33 13.53
C ALA A 124 -18.27 2.72 13.05
N PRO A 125 -18.70 3.79 13.75
CA PRO A 125 -18.19 5.13 13.51
C PRO A 125 -16.69 5.20 13.80
N VAL A 126 -15.95 5.95 13.00
CA VAL A 126 -14.50 6.19 13.18
C VAL A 126 -14.19 6.68 14.60
N THR A 127 -15.05 7.53 15.14
CA THR A 127 -14.90 8.12 16.48
C THR A 127 -14.94 7.11 17.63
N GLN A 128 -15.42 5.90 17.41
CA GLN A 128 -15.33 4.81 18.38
C GLN A 128 -13.86 4.43 18.66
N TYR A 129 -13.00 4.52 17.65
CA TYR A 129 -11.57 4.17 17.75
C TYR A 129 -10.69 5.41 17.89
N VAL A 130 -11.06 6.50 17.21
CA VAL A 130 -10.29 7.74 17.13
C VAL A 130 -11.22 8.94 17.43
N PRO A 131 -11.57 9.19 18.70
CA PRO A 131 -12.47 10.29 19.05
C PRO A 131 -11.89 11.67 18.73
N GLU A 132 -10.58 11.79 18.56
CA GLU A 132 -9.87 13.02 18.23
C GLU A 132 -10.31 13.63 16.89
N VAL A 133 -10.82 12.81 15.95
CA VAL A 133 -11.28 13.31 14.65
C VAL A 133 -12.77 13.73 14.63
N ALA A 134 -13.42 13.79 15.78
CA ALA A 134 -14.86 14.08 15.90
C ALA A 134 -15.29 15.40 15.24
N ASN A 135 -14.41 16.39 15.21
CA ASN A 135 -14.67 17.70 14.62
C ASN A 135 -14.20 17.85 13.16
N SER A 136 -13.69 16.77 12.57
CA SER A 136 -13.31 16.72 11.15
C SER A 136 -14.38 16.00 10.31
N THR A 137 -14.16 15.89 9.00
CA THR A 137 -15.03 15.08 8.13
C THR A 137 -15.20 13.64 8.60
N TYR A 138 -14.18 13.09 9.26
CA TYR A 138 -14.18 11.72 9.75
C TYR A 138 -15.10 11.50 10.95
N GLY A 139 -15.54 12.57 11.61
CA GLY A 139 -16.45 12.49 12.77
C GLY A 139 -17.79 11.83 12.50
N THR A 140 -18.24 11.82 11.24
CA THR A 140 -19.49 11.21 10.79
C THR A 140 -19.28 10.00 9.88
N ALA A 141 -18.03 9.64 9.58
CA ALA A 141 -17.71 8.51 8.74
C ALA A 141 -17.68 7.19 9.52
N THR A 142 -17.97 6.07 8.86
CA THR A 142 -17.70 4.74 9.38
C THR A 142 -16.29 4.28 8.97
N VAL A 143 -15.76 3.27 9.64
CA VAL A 143 -14.51 2.61 9.26
C VAL A 143 -14.58 2.06 7.84
N ARG A 144 -15.76 1.59 7.40
CA ARG A 144 -15.99 1.10 6.04
C ARG A 144 -15.76 2.18 4.98
N HIS A 145 -16.24 3.40 5.22
CA HIS A 145 -15.99 4.52 4.31
C HIS A 145 -14.49 4.82 4.15
N VAL A 146 -13.74 4.70 5.25
CA VAL A 146 -12.27 4.87 5.24
C VAL A 146 -11.57 3.73 4.49
N LEU A 147 -11.97 2.48 4.74
CA LEU A 147 -11.45 1.28 4.07
C LEU A 147 -11.64 1.32 2.55
N ASP A 148 -12.81 1.80 2.10
CA ASP A 148 -13.22 1.77 0.70
C ASP A 148 -12.98 3.09 -0.02
N MET A 149 -12.30 4.07 0.62
CA MET A 149 -12.01 5.39 0.02
C MET A 149 -13.27 6.13 -0.44
N THR A 150 -14.32 6.12 0.38
CA THR A 150 -15.61 6.76 0.08
C THR A 150 -16.02 7.81 1.11
N VAL A 151 -15.05 8.36 1.84
CA VAL A 151 -15.30 9.49 2.75
C VAL A 151 -15.44 10.77 1.92
N GLY A 152 -16.52 11.54 2.17
CA GLY A 152 -16.68 12.88 1.59
C GLY A 152 -15.77 13.87 2.30
N VAL A 153 -14.58 14.09 1.77
CA VAL A 153 -13.51 14.89 2.38
C VAL A 153 -12.92 15.85 1.36
N PHE A 154 -12.80 17.11 1.73
CA PHE A 154 -12.15 18.12 0.88
C PHE A 154 -10.62 18.02 1.02
N PHE A 155 -10.05 17.26 0.12
CA PHE A 155 -8.61 17.09 0.00
C PHE A 155 -8.26 16.70 -1.44
N VAL A 156 -7.25 17.35 -2.01
CA VAL A 156 -6.73 17.02 -3.35
C VAL A 156 -5.30 16.49 -3.18
N GLU A 157 -5.06 15.29 -3.68
CA GLU A 157 -3.74 14.66 -3.66
C GLU A 157 -2.91 15.13 -4.87
N ASP A 158 -2.58 16.44 -4.89
CA ASP A 158 -1.71 17.03 -5.91
C ASP A 158 -0.25 16.86 -5.54
N TYR A 159 0.44 15.94 -6.22
CA TYR A 159 1.86 15.66 -5.99
C TYR A 159 2.81 16.82 -6.33
N LEU A 160 2.34 17.82 -7.06
CA LEU A 160 3.09 19.03 -7.40
C LEU A 160 2.82 20.19 -6.43
N ASP A 161 1.85 20.05 -5.54
CA ASP A 161 1.55 21.06 -4.52
C ASP A 161 2.74 21.28 -3.58
N THR A 162 3.20 22.52 -3.49
CA THR A 162 4.32 22.95 -2.64
C THR A 162 3.91 23.80 -1.44
N ARG A 163 2.65 24.25 -1.36
CA ARG A 163 2.17 25.20 -0.33
C ARG A 163 0.80 24.88 0.23
N GLY A 164 -0.01 24.10 -0.46
CA GLY A 164 -1.38 23.80 -0.11
C GLY A 164 -1.53 22.58 0.84
N PRO A 165 -2.74 22.02 0.88
CA PRO A 165 -3.06 20.92 1.82
C PRO A 165 -2.18 19.69 1.65
N PHE A 166 -1.76 19.35 0.41
CA PHE A 166 -0.90 18.20 0.18
C PHE A 166 0.55 18.46 0.65
N ALA A 167 1.06 19.69 0.50
CA ALA A 167 2.35 20.08 1.04
C ALA A 167 2.36 20.01 2.58
N ARG A 168 1.31 20.50 3.24
CA ARG A 168 1.12 20.41 4.70
C ARG A 168 1.07 18.94 5.15
N TYR A 169 0.31 18.09 4.45
CA TYR A 169 0.25 16.66 4.72
C TYR A 169 1.62 15.98 4.62
N ARG A 170 2.41 16.29 3.58
CA ARG A 170 3.77 15.74 3.46
C ARG A 170 4.71 16.24 4.55
N ALA A 171 4.54 17.49 5.02
CA ALA A 171 5.28 18.00 6.17
C ALA A 171 4.91 17.25 7.44
N ALA A 172 3.61 17.07 7.72
CA ALA A 172 3.11 16.31 8.86
C ALA A 172 3.59 14.84 8.89
N THR A 173 3.87 14.25 7.73
CA THR A 173 4.46 12.89 7.64
C THR A 173 5.98 12.86 7.78
N GLY A 174 6.66 14.00 7.86
CA GLY A 174 8.12 14.12 7.90
C GLY A 174 8.83 13.86 6.56
N TRP A 175 8.08 13.75 5.43
CA TRP A 175 8.64 13.41 4.12
C TRP A 175 9.21 14.59 3.34
N ASN A 176 9.03 15.80 3.83
CA ASN A 176 9.63 17.02 3.31
C ASN A 176 10.71 17.56 4.28
N PRO A 177 11.61 18.42 3.81
CA PRO A 177 12.41 19.21 4.71
C PRO A 177 11.56 19.96 5.74
N PRO A 178 12.07 20.21 6.94
CA PRO A 178 11.37 21.02 7.94
C PRO A 178 10.88 22.34 7.34
N ASN A 179 9.63 22.68 7.61
CA ASN A 179 9.01 23.92 7.15
C ASN A 179 8.43 24.65 8.37
N PRO A 180 8.89 25.88 8.68
CA PRO A 180 8.40 26.66 9.83
C PRO A 180 6.88 26.89 9.82
N ASP A 181 6.24 26.93 8.65
CA ASP A 181 4.79 27.11 8.51
C ASP A 181 3.97 25.93 9.06
N PHE A 182 4.61 24.77 9.23
CA PHE A 182 4.00 23.50 9.68
C PHE A 182 4.76 22.88 10.86
N GLU A 183 5.54 23.68 11.58
CA GLU A 183 6.34 23.20 12.69
C GLU A 183 5.45 22.67 13.83
N GLY A 184 5.80 21.47 14.33
CA GLY A 184 5.12 20.85 15.46
C GLY A 184 3.82 20.12 15.13
N GLU A 185 3.37 20.10 13.87
CA GLU A 185 2.21 19.33 13.43
C GLU A 185 2.61 17.91 13.06
N GLY A 186 1.99 16.92 13.70
CA GLY A 186 2.12 15.52 13.35
C GLY A 186 1.01 15.03 12.42
N LEU A 187 1.17 13.79 11.94
CA LEU A 187 0.20 13.17 11.07
C LEU A 187 -1.21 13.09 11.68
N HIS A 188 -1.30 12.76 12.98
CA HIS A 188 -2.59 12.66 13.68
C HIS A 188 -3.26 14.03 13.81
N ASP A 189 -2.50 15.08 14.07
CA ASP A 189 -3.02 16.46 14.17
C ASP A 189 -3.59 16.90 12.81
N PHE A 190 -2.85 16.64 11.72
CA PHE A 190 -3.31 16.93 10.37
C PHE A 190 -4.65 16.23 10.06
N LEU A 191 -4.76 14.93 10.34
CA LEU A 191 -5.98 14.14 10.07
C LEU A 191 -7.21 14.70 10.79
N ALA A 192 -7.04 15.20 11.99
CA ALA A 192 -8.11 15.79 12.82
C ALA A 192 -8.64 17.13 12.26
N THR A 193 -7.97 17.74 11.27
CA THR A 193 -8.35 19.05 10.70
C THR A 193 -9.03 18.98 9.35
N LEU A 194 -9.14 17.81 8.72
CA LEU A 194 -9.66 17.69 7.36
C LEU A 194 -11.16 18.03 7.29
N PRO A 195 -11.56 19.00 6.43
CA PRO A 195 -12.93 19.42 6.32
C PRO A 195 -13.76 18.53 5.37
N PRO A 196 -15.10 18.52 5.50
CA PRO A 196 -15.98 17.86 4.55
C PRO A 196 -15.99 18.59 3.20
N ASP A 197 -16.22 17.83 2.13
CA ASP A 197 -16.44 18.37 0.77
C ASP A 197 -17.93 18.63 0.45
N GLY A 198 -18.82 18.33 1.38
CA GLY A 198 -20.26 18.45 1.24
C GLY A 198 -20.94 17.24 0.61
N GLN A 199 -20.21 16.21 0.20
CA GLN A 199 -20.77 14.96 -0.30
C GLN A 199 -21.09 13.99 0.85
N GLN A 200 -22.14 13.20 0.65
CA GLN A 200 -22.46 12.12 1.58
C GLN A 200 -21.40 11.00 1.47
N HIS A 201 -20.91 10.52 2.62
CA HIS A 201 -20.04 9.35 2.65
C HIS A 201 -20.66 8.13 1.95
N GLY A 202 -19.85 7.32 1.30
CA GLY A 202 -20.29 6.12 0.59
C GLY A 202 -20.75 6.35 -0.85
N THR A 203 -20.88 7.60 -1.32
CA THR A 203 -21.49 7.89 -2.63
C THR A 203 -20.55 7.89 -3.81
N ALA A 204 -19.28 8.20 -3.60
CA ALA A 204 -18.25 8.25 -4.63
C ALA A 204 -16.91 7.76 -4.08
N PHE A 205 -16.15 7.06 -4.90
CA PHE A 205 -14.77 6.73 -4.63
C PHE A 205 -13.91 7.98 -4.77
N HIS A 206 -13.13 8.30 -3.74
CA HIS A 206 -12.20 9.41 -3.75
C HIS A 206 -10.87 8.94 -3.16
N TYR A 207 -9.88 8.75 -4.04
CA TYR A 207 -8.58 8.24 -3.63
C TYR A 207 -7.75 9.31 -2.93
N ILE A 208 -7.55 9.16 -1.62
CA ILE A 208 -6.68 10.02 -0.84
C ILE A 208 -5.87 9.24 0.21
N SER A 209 -4.61 9.60 0.35
CA SER A 209 -3.70 8.99 1.32
C SER A 209 -4.09 9.21 2.78
N PRO A 210 -4.65 10.36 3.20
CA PRO A 210 -5.15 10.56 4.57
C PRO A 210 -6.10 9.48 5.08
N ASN A 211 -6.97 8.93 4.23
CA ASN A 211 -7.87 7.83 4.64
C ASN A 211 -7.07 6.60 5.12
N SER A 212 -5.99 6.26 4.44
CA SER A 212 -5.20 5.08 4.83
C SER A 212 -4.33 5.32 6.06
N ASP A 213 -3.85 6.54 6.27
CA ASP A 213 -3.14 6.88 7.51
C ASP A 213 -4.08 6.91 8.71
N LEU A 214 -5.32 7.40 8.51
CA LEU A 214 -6.36 7.27 9.52
C LEU A 214 -6.69 5.81 9.83
N LEU A 215 -6.77 4.95 8.80
CA LEU A 215 -6.96 3.51 8.99
C LEU A 215 -5.81 2.91 9.83
N GLY A 216 -4.57 3.34 9.59
CA GLY A 216 -3.42 2.95 10.41
C GLY A 216 -3.57 3.37 11.87
N TRP A 217 -4.12 4.55 12.14
CA TRP A 217 -4.43 5.01 13.49
C TRP A 217 -5.56 4.18 14.13
N ILE A 218 -6.64 3.91 13.38
CA ILE A 218 -7.74 3.02 13.81
C ILE A 218 -7.19 1.63 14.18
N VAL A 219 -6.38 1.03 13.31
CA VAL A 219 -5.72 -0.26 13.53
C VAL A 219 -4.85 -0.26 14.80
N LYS A 220 -4.05 0.80 15.01
CA LYS A 220 -3.26 0.96 16.23
C LYS A 220 -4.14 0.94 17.49
N ARG A 221 -5.28 1.65 17.47
CA ARG A 221 -6.21 1.75 18.59
C ARG A 221 -6.97 0.43 18.82
N ALA A 222 -7.55 -0.15 17.78
CA ALA A 222 -8.28 -1.40 17.84
C ALA A 222 -7.41 -2.58 18.30
N GLY A 223 -6.19 -2.66 17.80
CA GLY A 223 -5.23 -3.72 18.15
C GLY A 223 -4.40 -3.42 19.41
N GLN A 224 -4.49 -2.21 19.99
CA GLN A 224 -3.81 -1.78 21.22
C GLN A 224 -2.27 -1.92 21.18
N ALA A 225 -1.67 -1.83 19.98
CA ALA A 225 -0.23 -1.89 19.78
C ALA A 225 0.18 -1.08 18.55
N PRO A 226 1.45 -0.63 18.44
CA PRO A 226 1.96 0.04 17.26
C PRO A 226 1.73 -0.77 15.98
N PHE A 227 1.47 -0.09 14.85
CA PHE A 227 1.23 -0.74 13.55
C PHE A 227 2.34 -1.74 13.19
N ALA A 228 3.60 -1.32 13.27
CA ALA A 228 4.75 -2.17 12.92
C ALA A 228 4.81 -3.45 13.75
N GLN A 229 4.54 -3.37 15.05
CA GLN A 229 4.50 -4.54 15.93
C GLN A 229 3.37 -5.48 15.55
N GLN A 230 2.15 -4.95 15.35
CA GLN A 230 0.99 -5.77 14.97
C GLN A 230 1.23 -6.48 13.63
N PHE A 231 1.74 -5.73 12.63
CA PHE A 231 2.00 -6.31 11.31
C PHE A 231 3.11 -7.37 11.37
N SER A 232 4.16 -7.12 12.16
CA SER A 232 5.22 -8.10 12.44
C SER A 232 4.66 -9.40 13.01
N ASP A 233 3.89 -9.31 14.10
CA ASP A 233 3.47 -10.49 14.87
C ASP A 233 2.33 -11.26 14.18
N ARG A 234 1.46 -10.56 13.45
CA ARG A 234 0.24 -11.13 12.86
C ARG A 234 0.35 -11.53 11.40
N VAL A 235 1.32 -10.96 10.67
CA VAL A 235 1.48 -11.20 9.24
C VAL A 235 2.91 -11.61 8.91
N TRP A 236 3.88 -10.71 9.17
CA TRP A 236 5.23 -10.81 8.63
C TRP A 236 5.97 -12.08 9.07
N LYS A 237 5.95 -12.35 10.37
CA LYS A 237 6.54 -13.57 10.96
C LYS A 237 5.82 -14.82 10.51
N LEU A 238 4.48 -14.79 10.48
CA LEU A 238 3.66 -15.97 10.17
C LEU A 238 3.76 -16.38 8.70
N MET A 239 3.86 -15.41 7.78
CA MET A 239 4.06 -15.72 6.37
C MET A 239 5.50 -16.16 6.03
N GLY A 240 6.41 -16.12 7.00
CA GLY A 240 7.80 -16.56 6.83
C GLY A 240 8.64 -15.60 5.98
N ALA A 241 8.50 -14.30 6.23
CA ALA A 241 9.31 -13.28 5.56
C ALA A 241 10.81 -13.53 5.74
N GLU A 242 11.59 -13.29 4.68
CA GLU A 242 13.05 -13.51 4.70
C GLU A 242 13.81 -12.40 5.42
N ARG A 243 13.25 -11.19 5.41
CA ARG A 243 13.92 -10.00 5.94
C ARG A 243 12.97 -9.17 6.78
N ASP A 244 13.54 -8.44 7.72
CA ASP A 244 12.82 -7.35 8.37
C ASP A 244 12.37 -6.33 7.32
N ALA A 245 11.14 -5.86 7.45
CA ALA A 245 10.63 -4.68 6.77
C ALA A 245 10.65 -3.48 7.72
N TYR A 246 10.27 -2.32 7.24
CA TYR A 246 10.02 -1.15 8.08
C TYR A 246 8.93 -0.26 7.50
N VAL A 247 8.37 0.58 8.34
CA VAL A 247 7.45 1.66 7.96
C VAL A 247 8.02 3.00 8.44
N THR A 248 7.97 4.03 7.60
CA THR A 248 8.36 5.38 8.04
C THR A 248 7.39 5.90 9.08
N VAL A 249 7.90 6.70 10.02
CA VAL A 249 7.11 7.35 11.07
C VAL A 249 7.35 8.85 11.05
N ASP A 250 6.34 9.61 11.48
CA ASP A 250 6.51 11.04 11.71
C ASP A 250 7.35 11.35 12.97
N ALA A 251 7.53 12.62 13.29
CA ALA A 251 8.28 13.06 14.46
C ALA A 251 7.69 12.60 15.80
N PHE A 252 6.43 12.18 15.82
CA PHE A 252 5.69 11.71 17.01
C PHE A 252 5.49 10.18 17.02
N GLY A 253 6.07 9.47 16.06
CA GLY A 253 6.00 8.02 15.96
C GLY A 253 4.71 7.48 15.31
N ALA A 254 3.92 8.32 14.64
CA ALA A 254 2.78 7.86 13.87
C ALA A 254 3.26 7.21 12.55
N ALA A 255 2.82 5.98 12.29
CA ALA A 255 3.23 5.24 11.11
C ALA A 255 2.57 5.79 9.83
N ARG A 256 3.35 5.98 8.78
CA ARG A 256 2.93 6.40 7.45
C ARG A 256 2.34 5.21 6.68
N THR A 257 1.17 4.74 7.07
CA THR A 257 0.56 3.52 6.54
C THR A 257 0.02 3.65 5.13
N ALA A 258 -0.19 4.89 4.68
CA ALA A 258 -0.61 5.15 3.30
C ALA A 258 0.52 5.03 2.27
N GLY A 259 1.81 4.99 2.70
CA GLY A 259 2.87 5.02 1.71
C GLY A 259 4.27 4.67 2.20
N GLY A 260 4.49 4.47 3.50
CA GLY A 260 5.82 4.43 4.11
C GLY A 260 6.42 3.04 4.33
N ILE A 261 5.79 1.97 3.87
CA ILE A 261 6.30 0.60 4.06
C ILE A 261 7.40 0.31 3.03
N CYS A 262 8.49 -0.30 3.49
CA CYS A 262 9.63 -0.74 2.69
C CYS A 262 9.89 -2.21 2.93
N VAL A 263 9.94 -3.00 1.85
CA VAL A 263 10.11 -4.46 1.90
C VAL A 263 11.01 -4.96 0.77
N THR A 264 11.52 -6.19 0.90
CA THR A 264 12.20 -6.85 -0.22
C THR A 264 11.21 -7.33 -1.27
N LEU A 265 11.65 -7.47 -2.51
CA LEU A 265 10.83 -7.94 -3.62
C LEU A 265 10.26 -9.35 -3.35
N ARG A 266 11.06 -10.25 -2.77
CA ARG A 266 10.62 -11.61 -2.42
C ARG A 266 9.56 -11.62 -1.33
N ASP A 267 9.69 -10.74 -0.34
CA ASP A 267 8.69 -10.65 0.73
C ASP A 267 7.40 -9.99 0.25
N LEU A 268 7.48 -9.06 -0.71
CA LEU A 268 6.32 -8.54 -1.41
C LEU A 268 5.57 -9.64 -2.17
N ALA A 269 6.32 -10.51 -2.87
CA ALA A 269 5.74 -11.65 -3.59
C ALA A 269 5.08 -12.67 -2.64
N ARG A 270 5.66 -12.91 -1.44
CA ARG A 270 5.01 -13.77 -0.41
C ARG A 270 3.68 -13.22 0.04
N LEU A 271 3.62 -11.91 0.27
CA LEU A 271 2.36 -11.26 0.66
C LEU A 271 1.32 -11.39 -0.46
N GLY A 272 1.71 -11.15 -1.71
CA GLY A 272 0.86 -11.38 -2.87
C GLY A 272 0.37 -12.84 -2.96
N GLU A 273 1.25 -13.81 -2.74
CA GLU A 273 0.91 -15.24 -2.75
C GLU A 273 -0.05 -15.60 -1.61
N MET A 274 0.14 -15.05 -0.41
CA MET A 274 -0.79 -15.22 0.70
C MET A 274 -2.19 -14.71 0.32
N VAL A 275 -2.29 -13.54 -0.31
CA VAL A 275 -3.57 -12.99 -0.78
C VAL A 275 -4.18 -13.89 -1.86
N ARG A 276 -3.39 -14.35 -2.84
CA ARG A 276 -3.83 -15.29 -3.89
C ARG A 276 -4.37 -16.59 -3.29
N GLN A 277 -3.80 -17.07 -2.18
CA GLN A 277 -4.21 -18.25 -1.44
C GLN A 277 -5.25 -17.94 -0.34
N SER A 278 -6.15 -16.97 -0.59
CA SER A 278 -7.25 -16.62 0.32
C SER A 278 -6.81 -16.32 1.76
N GLY A 279 -5.64 -15.70 1.92
CA GLY A 279 -5.10 -15.29 3.23
C GLY A 279 -4.28 -16.36 3.94
N THR A 280 -3.95 -17.47 3.26
CA THR A 280 -3.19 -18.59 3.84
C THR A 280 -1.71 -18.52 3.44
N ALA A 281 -0.81 -18.74 4.38
CA ALA A 281 0.60 -18.99 4.13
C ALA A 281 1.15 -20.02 5.12
N ASN A 282 2.14 -20.82 4.70
CA ASN A 282 2.76 -21.88 5.53
C ASN A 282 1.74 -22.84 6.16
N GLY A 283 0.62 -23.11 5.47
CA GLY A 283 -0.45 -23.97 5.99
C GLY A 283 -1.28 -23.36 7.12
N GLN A 284 -1.14 -22.06 7.37
CA GLN A 284 -1.87 -21.34 8.40
C GLN A 284 -2.73 -20.22 7.79
N GLN A 285 -3.97 -20.06 8.24
CA GLN A 285 -4.84 -18.92 7.92
C GLN A 285 -4.31 -17.71 8.68
N ILE A 286 -3.82 -16.71 7.97
CA ILE A 286 -3.25 -15.47 8.53
C ILE A 286 -4.27 -14.33 8.45
N VAL A 287 -4.82 -14.10 7.26
CA VAL A 287 -5.93 -13.16 7.05
C VAL A 287 -7.20 -13.98 6.87
N PRO A 288 -8.31 -13.67 7.53
CA PRO A 288 -9.55 -14.43 7.38
C PRO A 288 -9.96 -14.60 5.91
N GLU A 289 -10.28 -15.82 5.50
CA GLU A 289 -10.73 -16.11 4.13
C GLU A 289 -11.95 -15.25 3.74
N SER A 290 -12.87 -15.04 4.69
CA SER A 290 -14.02 -14.18 4.51
C SER A 290 -13.66 -12.74 4.17
N TRP A 291 -12.55 -12.21 4.73
CA TRP A 291 -12.06 -10.87 4.40
C TRP A 291 -11.51 -10.79 2.97
N ILE A 292 -10.70 -11.77 2.58
CA ILE A 292 -10.18 -11.85 1.20
C ILE A 292 -11.33 -12.01 0.22
N SER A 293 -12.32 -12.87 0.52
CA SER A 293 -13.53 -13.04 -0.29
C SER A 293 -14.33 -11.73 -0.40
N ASP A 294 -14.49 -10.97 0.70
CA ASP A 294 -15.13 -9.65 0.70
C ASP A 294 -14.40 -8.66 -0.22
N MET A 295 -13.09 -8.65 -0.20
CA MET A 295 -12.29 -7.80 -1.11
C MET A 295 -12.58 -8.10 -2.58
N TRP A 296 -12.73 -9.40 -2.95
CA TRP A 296 -13.06 -9.81 -4.30
C TRP A 296 -14.51 -9.47 -4.70
N GLN A 297 -15.45 -9.61 -3.78
CA GLN A 297 -16.89 -9.65 -4.13
C GLN A 297 -17.59 -8.29 -3.99
N ASN A 298 -17.24 -7.48 -3.00
CA ASN A 298 -18.13 -6.45 -2.45
C ASN A 298 -17.72 -4.98 -2.66
N GLY A 299 -16.74 -4.65 -3.49
CA GLY A 299 -16.50 -3.24 -3.85
C GLY A 299 -17.71 -2.63 -4.56
N ASP A 300 -18.04 -1.38 -4.27
CA ASP A 300 -19.19 -0.68 -4.88
C ASP A 300 -18.85 -0.15 -6.28
N PRO A 301 -19.41 -0.74 -7.36
CA PRO A 301 -19.14 -0.28 -8.73
C PRO A 301 -19.79 1.08 -9.02
N ALA A 302 -20.87 1.45 -8.34
CA ALA A 302 -21.52 2.74 -8.55
C ALA A 302 -20.70 3.88 -7.94
N ALA A 303 -20.13 3.67 -6.76
CA ALA A 303 -19.19 4.63 -6.17
C ALA A 303 -17.90 4.73 -7.01
N TRP A 304 -17.36 3.59 -7.49
CA TRP A 304 -16.20 3.55 -8.37
C TRP A 304 -16.38 4.37 -9.63
N LEU A 305 -17.50 4.21 -10.34
CA LEU A 305 -17.79 4.93 -11.58
C LEU A 305 -17.93 6.43 -11.42
N LYS A 306 -18.19 6.93 -10.22
CA LYS A 306 -18.20 8.37 -9.88
C LYS A 306 -16.83 8.86 -9.41
N GLY A 307 -15.85 8.00 -9.29
CA GLY A 307 -14.54 8.30 -8.73
C GLY A 307 -13.53 8.75 -9.78
N ASP A 308 -12.33 9.02 -9.30
CA ASP A 308 -11.23 9.64 -10.02
C ASP A 308 -10.24 8.66 -10.66
N MET A 309 -10.44 7.33 -10.48
CA MET A 309 -9.53 6.27 -10.95
C MET A 309 -10.12 5.37 -12.05
N THR A 310 -11.22 5.75 -12.66
CA THR A 310 -11.88 4.96 -13.72
C THR A 310 -11.02 4.76 -14.95
N ASN A 311 -10.08 5.67 -15.22
CA ASN A 311 -9.11 5.54 -16.31
C ASN A 311 -8.14 4.37 -16.11
N LEU A 312 -7.86 3.98 -14.84
CA LEU A 312 -6.99 2.87 -14.52
C LEU A 312 -7.69 1.51 -14.76
N PHE A 313 -8.92 1.42 -14.25
CA PHE A 313 -9.77 0.24 -14.41
C PHE A 313 -11.20 0.68 -14.74
N PRO A 314 -11.60 0.77 -16.03
CA PRO A 314 -12.90 1.32 -16.43
C PRO A 314 -14.11 0.62 -15.80
N LYS A 315 -13.97 -0.65 -15.43
CA LYS A 315 -14.99 -1.48 -14.79
C LYS A 315 -14.49 -2.12 -13.50
N GLY A 316 -13.54 -1.46 -12.85
CA GLY A 316 -12.96 -1.90 -11.60
C GLY A 316 -13.83 -1.62 -10.39
N ARG A 317 -13.26 -1.88 -9.22
CA ARG A 317 -13.80 -1.57 -7.90
C ARG A 317 -12.68 -1.34 -6.93
N TYR A 318 -13.02 -0.80 -5.77
CA TYR A 318 -12.09 -0.69 -4.65
C TYR A 318 -12.73 -1.22 -3.38
N ARG A 319 -12.04 -2.09 -2.67
CA ARG A 319 -12.54 -2.66 -1.43
C ARG A 319 -11.40 -2.90 -0.45
N SER A 320 -11.54 -2.39 0.75
CA SER A 320 -10.61 -2.65 1.86
C SER A 320 -9.14 -2.39 1.48
N GLN A 321 -8.86 -1.27 0.81
CA GLN A 321 -7.54 -0.83 0.35
C GLN A 321 -6.94 -1.66 -0.80
N TRP A 322 -7.76 -2.38 -1.56
CA TRP A 322 -7.36 -3.14 -2.75
C TRP A 322 -8.21 -2.79 -3.97
N TYR A 323 -7.59 -2.80 -5.14
CA TYR A 323 -8.29 -2.67 -6.42
C TYR A 323 -8.71 -4.04 -6.93
N VAL A 324 -9.93 -4.12 -7.46
CA VAL A 324 -10.40 -5.23 -8.30
C VAL A 324 -10.33 -4.76 -9.74
N SER A 325 -9.63 -5.49 -10.63
CA SER A 325 -9.23 -5.01 -11.95
C SER A 325 -10.40 -4.81 -12.93
N ASP A 326 -11.44 -5.65 -12.83
CA ASP A 326 -12.51 -5.73 -13.83
C ASP A 326 -13.81 -6.33 -13.26
N GLU A 327 -14.85 -6.39 -14.10
CA GLU A 327 -16.15 -6.99 -13.72
C GLU A 327 -16.05 -8.48 -13.43
N GLN A 328 -15.16 -9.20 -14.13
CA GLN A 328 -14.91 -10.63 -13.94
C GLN A 328 -14.17 -10.91 -12.65
N LYS A 329 -13.62 -9.86 -12.02
CA LYS A 329 -12.82 -9.95 -10.79
C LYS A 329 -11.58 -10.82 -10.99
N THR A 330 -10.92 -10.64 -12.14
CA THR A 330 -9.75 -11.43 -12.54
C THR A 330 -8.60 -11.27 -11.58
N ALA A 331 -8.32 -10.04 -11.15
CA ALA A 331 -7.19 -9.76 -10.27
C ALA A 331 -7.52 -8.81 -9.12
N LEU A 332 -6.88 -9.05 -7.97
CA LEU A 332 -6.66 -8.03 -6.94
C LEU A 332 -5.31 -7.35 -7.18
N CYS A 333 -5.33 -6.03 -7.15
CA CYS A 333 -4.14 -5.23 -7.36
C CYS A 333 -3.88 -4.28 -6.20
N ALA A 334 -2.60 -4.07 -5.89
CA ALA A 334 -2.12 -2.96 -5.07
C ALA A 334 -1.13 -2.15 -5.89
N ILE A 335 -1.23 -0.80 -5.85
CA ILE A 335 -0.54 0.06 -6.81
C ILE A 335 0.10 1.25 -6.10
N GLY A 336 1.35 1.55 -6.46
CA GLY A 336 2.10 2.72 -6.00
C GLY A 336 2.45 3.68 -7.14
N ILE A 337 2.57 4.97 -6.81
CA ILE A 337 2.70 6.07 -7.78
C ILE A 337 3.92 5.98 -8.70
N HIS A 338 5.01 5.34 -8.26
CA HIS A 338 6.22 5.17 -9.07
C HIS A 338 6.32 3.78 -9.70
N GLY A 339 5.18 3.09 -9.90
CA GLY A 339 5.12 1.81 -10.60
C GLY A 339 5.36 0.59 -9.71
N GLN A 340 5.17 0.71 -8.39
CA GLN A 340 5.10 -0.44 -7.50
C GLN A 340 3.78 -1.16 -7.69
N TRP A 341 3.83 -2.47 -7.81
CA TRP A 341 2.65 -3.30 -8.03
C TRP A 341 2.70 -4.59 -7.24
N ILE A 342 1.53 -5.00 -6.76
CA ILE A 342 1.16 -6.39 -6.52
C ILE A 342 -0.03 -6.68 -7.44
N TYR A 343 0.10 -7.71 -8.26
CA TYR A 343 -0.97 -8.27 -9.07
C TYR A 343 -1.16 -9.72 -8.67
N THR A 344 -2.38 -10.11 -8.30
CA THR A 344 -2.71 -11.48 -7.91
C THR A 344 -3.87 -11.99 -8.73
N ASP A 345 -3.69 -13.12 -9.42
CA ASP A 345 -4.71 -13.81 -10.22
C ASP A 345 -4.81 -15.27 -9.76
N PRO A 346 -5.85 -15.62 -8.98
CA PRO A 346 -6.03 -16.99 -8.50
C PRO A 346 -6.30 -18.00 -9.60
N ALA A 347 -7.02 -17.63 -10.68
CA ALA A 347 -7.36 -18.52 -11.75
C ALA A 347 -6.14 -18.89 -12.62
N ALA A 348 -5.26 -17.92 -12.84
CA ALA A 348 -3.98 -18.14 -13.49
C ALA A 348 -2.89 -18.66 -12.54
N GLU A 349 -3.19 -18.81 -11.25
CA GLU A 349 -2.20 -19.11 -10.19
C GLU A 349 -0.99 -18.17 -10.20
N LEU A 350 -1.21 -16.88 -10.51
CA LEU A 350 -0.16 -15.92 -10.82
C LEU A 350 -0.06 -14.82 -9.75
N VAL A 351 1.18 -14.47 -9.42
CA VAL A 351 1.52 -13.25 -8.69
C VAL A 351 2.63 -12.53 -9.42
N ILE A 352 2.44 -11.23 -9.65
CA ILE A 352 3.48 -10.37 -10.21
C ILE A 352 3.70 -9.23 -9.22
N VAL A 353 4.97 -9.00 -8.86
CA VAL A 353 5.37 -7.86 -8.03
C VAL A 353 6.48 -7.08 -8.70
N LYS A 354 6.37 -5.77 -8.59
CA LYS A 354 7.30 -4.83 -9.22
C LYS A 354 7.69 -3.74 -8.22
#